data_c1723c9b61d4ded23ba14bdc00bee629
#
_entry.id   c1723c9b61d4ded23ba14bdc00bee629
#
_cell.length_a   1.000
_cell.length_b   1.000
_cell.length_c   1.000
_cell.angle_alpha   90.00
_cell.angle_beta   90.00
_cell.angle_gamma   90.00
#
_symmetry.space_group_name_H-M   'P 1'
#
loop_
_entity.id
_entity.type
_entity.pdbx_description
1 polymer ?
#
loop_
_entity_poly.entity_id
_entity_poly.type
_entity_poly.pdbx_seq_one_letter_code
_entity_poly.pdbx_strand_id
1 'polypeptide(L)'
;MSKATGLIASPIPLRSYDYELCRPSGGSETLPDEYILPEDRIPDIYDQGDVGACVGFSTCSCAESHFRRFGDTTRLSPGFTYCRKECRGNYEGYGLYADYALKGLTKIGFVPYVLYPILKEVPEGLKLAAERDDLLEAGKERKPSGYAGLAYALEDKTWENIRRALAIDNSALLIISHDYFNGGSHAVMGIGYTNKSGKKKGRYVTFQNSWGKNWSVDGRSEIPVGYVDEAYIILWDEIKFPFIDVKESDWFFDEVRSVYLSGLVAGTTETTFEPNAPFIRGDVAVIISRMLDKFEYSMNTFAKSRKQQGLSASDVKFAKYDGKTSPFSDVSNSDYYKDAICRVYANGIMTGTSETEFEPQKTMTRAEASAIGTRLIKKLLEYLKMAAPANYTLPSIGSEKFADVTLNAWYASYVKEACNLGVMEGNGDGTFAPEKDIIRCEGAAIFHRIFKLAENLMMQAV
;
A
#
# COMPACT_ATOMS: atom_id res chain seq x y z
N MET A 1 -24.19 -24.56 -3.84
CA MET A 1 -24.02 -23.37 -4.70
C MET A 1 -22.78 -22.66 -4.22
N SER A 2 -21.83 -22.34 -5.08
CA SER A 2 -20.70 -21.50 -4.71
C SER A 2 -21.22 -20.10 -4.43
N LYS A 3 -21.01 -19.59 -3.22
CA LYS A 3 -21.36 -18.20 -2.90
C LYS A 3 -20.44 -17.25 -3.67
N ALA A 4 -20.96 -16.10 -4.06
CA ALA A 4 -20.22 -15.10 -4.81
C ALA A 4 -19.00 -14.60 -4.02
N THR A 5 -17.86 -14.54 -4.65
CA THR A 5 -16.65 -13.90 -4.18
C THR A 5 -16.44 -12.64 -5.00
N GLY A 6 -16.42 -11.48 -4.37
CA GLY A 6 -16.45 -10.19 -5.07
C GLY A 6 -15.17 -9.36 -4.81
N LEU A 7 -14.09 -10.02 -4.43
CA LEU A 7 -12.80 -9.34 -4.27
C LEU A 7 -12.04 -9.37 -5.58
N ILE A 8 -11.50 -8.23 -5.94
CA ILE A 8 -10.46 -8.10 -6.94
C ILE A 8 -9.18 -7.79 -6.17
N ALA A 9 -8.09 -8.51 -6.45
CA ALA A 9 -6.82 -8.21 -5.82
C ALA A 9 -6.46 -6.75 -6.09
N SER A 10 -6.20 -6.03 -5.03
CA SER A 10 -5.68 -4.69 -5.16
C SER A 10 -4.36 -4.73 -5.92
N PRO A 11 -4.23 -4.02 -7.04
CA PRO A 11 -2.92 -3.86 -7.64
C PRO A 11 -1.98 -3.09 -6.72
N ILE A 12 -2.48 -2.57 -5.58
CA ILE A 12 -1.77 -1.58 -4.79
C ILE A 12 -1.96 -1.76 -3.28
N PRO A 13 -1.33 -2.77 -2.64
CA PRO A 13 -1.00 -2.65 -1.23
C PRO A 13 -0.04 -1.47 -0.94
N LEU A 14 0.41 -0.77 -1.98
CA LEU A 14 1.34 0.36 -1.91
C LEU A 14 0.79 1.56 -1.14
N ARG A 15 -0.53 1.77 -1.15
CA ARG A 15 -1.18 2.95 -0.54
C ARG A 15 -1.41 2.82 0.96
N SER A 16 -1.32 1.60 1.50
CA SER A 16 -1.45 1.42 2.93
C SER A 16 -0.23 1.97 3.65
N TYR A 17 -0.49 2.64 4.76
CA TYR A 17 0.58 3.01 5.66
C TYR A 17 1.26 1.76 6.25
N ASP A 18 2.51 1.89 6.62
CA ASP A 18 3.22 0.84 7.34
C ASP A 18 2.67 0.77 8.77
N TYR A 19 2.21 -0.42 9.19
CA TYR A 19 1.59 -0.61 10.49
C TYR A 19 2.51 -0.23 11.65
N GLU A 20 3.79 -0.59 11.55
CA GLU A 20 4.77 -0.32 12.61
C GLU A 20 5.01 1.19 12.81
N LEU A 21 4.89 1.99 11.74
CA LEU A 21 5.00 3.45 11.81
C LEU A 21 3.73 4.10 12.33
N CYS A 22 2.55 3.53 12.04
CA CYS A 22 1.28 4.03 12.56
C CYS A 22 1.02 3.62 14.01
N ARG A 23 1.60 2.50 14.44
CA ARG A 23 1.46 1.91 15.78
C ARG A 23 2.83 1.45 16.29
N PRO A 24 3.74 2.38 16.65
CA PRO A 24 5.06 2.02 17.15
C PRO A 24 4.92 1.16 18.42
N SER A 25 5.69 0.09 18.49
CA SER A 25 5.71 -0.77 19.67
C SER A 25 6.31 -0.02 20.87
N GLY A 26 5.59 -0.03 21.98
CA GLY A 26 6.04 0.55 23.26
C GLY A 26 7.05 -0.32 24.03
N GLY A 27 7.69 -1.31 23.40
CA GLY A 27 8.63 -2.24 24.04
C GLY A 27 8.39 -3.71 23.70
N SER A 28 9.13 -4.60 24.33
CA SER A 28 9.02 -6.07 24.19
C SER A 28 7.75 -6.57 24.88
N GLU A 29 6.61 -6.50 24.18
CA GLU A 29 5.36 -7.09 24.64
C GLU A 29 5.35 -8.57 24.29
N THR A 30 5.11 -9.43 25.28
CA THR A 30 4.94 -10.87 25.03
C THR A 30 3.53 -11.14 24.53
N LEU A 31 3.40 -11.49 23.25
CA LEU A 31 2.12 -11.86 22.65
C LEU A 31 1.73 -13.29 23.04
N PRO A 32 0.44 -13.54 23.39
CA PRO A 32 -0.03 -14.90 23.66
C PRO A 32 0.05 -15.79 22.40
N ASP A 33 0.09 -17.12 22.59
CA ASP A 33 0.09 -18.07 21.47
C ASP A 33 -1.25 -18.12 20.74
N GLU A 34 -2.33 -17.78 21.43
CA GLU A 34 -3.67 -17.66 20.87
C GLU A 34 -4.40 -16.44 21.43
N TYR A 35 -5.24 -15.86 20.62
CA TYR A 35 -6.07 -14.72 20.99
C TYR A 35 -7.33 -14.70 20.15
N ILE A 36 -8.43 -14.30 20.73
CA ILE A 36 -9.67 -13.98 20.03
C ILE A 36 -10.28 -12.70 20.64
N LEU A 37 -10.82 -11.85 19.79
CA LEU A 37 -11.53 -10.66 20.24
C LEU A 37 -12.67 -11.04 21.21
N PRO A 38 -12.95 -10.24 22.24
CA PRO A 38 -14.12 -10.43 23.11
C PRO A 38 -15.40 -10.57 22.29
N GLU A 39 -16.30 -11.48 22.69
CA GLU A 39 -17.51 -11.79 21.90
C GLU A 39 -18.43 -10.57 21.72
N ASP A 40 -18.50 -9.70 22.71
CA ASP A 40 -19.24 -8.43 22.65
C ASP A 40 -18.68 -7.44 21.60
N ARG A 41 -17.44 -7.67 21.18
CA ARG A 41 -16.75 -6.91 20.13
C ARG A 41 -17.01 -7.47 18.73
N ILE A 42 -17.44 -8.72 18.62
CA ILE A 42 -17.67 -9.38 17.35
C ILE A 42 -19.11 -9.08 16.90
N PRO A 43 -19.33 -8.39 15.77
CA PRO A 43 -20.66 -8.07 15.30
C PRO A 43 -21.41 -9.30 14.80
N ASP A 44 -22.74 -9.18 14.68
CA ASP A 44 -23.57 -10.21 14.07
C ASP A 44 -23.12 -10.49 12.63
N ILE A 45 -23.21 -11.76 12.25
CA ILE A 45 -22.76 -12.21 10.94
C ILE A 45 -23.68 -11.70 9.83
N TYR A 46 -23.09 -11.14 8.83
CA TYR A 46 -23.78 -10.77 7.59
C TYR A 46 -24.00 -11.99 6.68
N ASP A 47 -25.01 -11.90 5.81
CA ASP A 47 -25.15 -12.76 4.64
C ASP A 47 -25.21 -11.90 3.38
N GLN A 48 -24.13 -11.93 2.58
CA GLN A 48 -24.05 -11.16 1.33
C GLN A 48 -24.85 -11.77 0.17
N GLY A 49 -25.39 -12.98 0.35
CA GLY A 49 -26.10 -13.69 -0.72
C GLY A 49 -25.19 -13.94 -1.92
N ASP A 50 -25.69 -13.61 -3.11
CA ASP A 50 -25.01 -13.80 -4.38
C ASP A 50 -24.32 -12.52 -4.89
N VAL A 51 -24.34 -11.42 -4.13
CA VAL A 51 -23.67 -10.16 -4.50
C VAL A 51 -22.19 -10.20 -4.16
N GLY A 52 -21.34 -9.85 -5.11
CA GLY A 52 -19.88 -9.86 -4.97
C GLY A 52 -19.32 -8.72 -4.10
N ALA A 53 -19.87 -8.49 -2.90
CA ALA A 53 -19.58 -7.35 -2.05
C ALA A 53 -18.77 -7.67 -0.77
N CYS A 54 -18.02 -8.78 -0.75
CA CYS A 54 -17.32 -9.27 0.44
C CYS A 54 -16.42 -8.20 1.11
N VAL A 55 -15.76 -7.33 0.33
CA VAL A 55 -14.97 -6.22 0.88
C VAL A 55 -15.85 -5.23 1.65
N GLY A 56 -17.03 -4.87 1.09
CA GLY A 56 -17.98 -3.98 1.75
C GLY A 56 -18.49 -4.56 3.08
N PHE A 57 -18.80 -5.86 3.11
CA PHE A 57 -19.23 -6.56 4.32
C PHE A 57 -18.14 -6.65 5.37
N SER A 58 -16.94 -7.07 4.97
CA SER A 58 -15.83 -7.25 5.90
C SER A 58 -15.33 -5.93 6.46
N THR A 59 -15.26 -4.85 5.68
CA THR A 59 -14.90 -3.52 6.18
C THR A 59 -15.94 -2.98 7.16
N CYS A 60 -17.23 -3.15 6.88
CA CYS A 60 -18.29 -2.79 7.82
C CYS A 60 -18.18 -3.58 9.13
N SER A 61 -17.98 -4.91 9.07
CA SER A 61 -17.79 -5.73 10.26
C SER A 61 -16.59 -5.30 11.10
N CYS A 62 -15.47 -4.93 10.47
CA CYS A 62 -14.30 -4.40 11.19
C CYS A 62 -14.62 -3.08 11.89
N ALA A 63 -15.33 -2.18 11.23
CA ALA A 63 -15.73 -0.90 11.80
C ALA A 63 -16.75 -1.07 12.95
N GLU A 64 -17.76 -1.93 12.78
CA GLU A 64 -18.72 -2.26 13.83
C GLU A 64 -18.02 -2.83 15.08
N SER A 65 -17.02 -3.68 14.91
CA SER A 65 -16.18 -4.18 16.00
C SER A 65 -15.48 -3.05 16.76
N HIS A 66 -15.00 -2.03 16.05
CA HIS A 66 -14.41 -0.87 16.69
C HIS A 66 -15.44 -0.10 17.53
N PHE A 67 -16.60 0.24 16.96
CA PHE A 67 -17.63 1.04 17.66
C PHE A 67 -18.25 0.32 18.85
N ARG A 68 -18.32 -1.00 18.82
CA ARG A 68 -18.74 -1.83 19.97
C ARG A 68 -17.87 -1.64 21.22
N ARG A 69 -16.62 -1.15 21.09
CA ARG A 69 -15.79 -0.74 22.26
C ARG A 69 -16.48 0.33 23.08
N PHE A 70 -17.30 1.14 22.46
CA PHE A 70 -17.96 2.29 23.06
C PHE A 70 -19.46 2.04 23.26
N GLY A 71 -19.91 0.79 23.14
CA GLY A 71 -21.30 0.40 23.28
C GLY A 71 -22.19 0.71 22.05
N ASP A 72 -21.63 1.22 20.96
CA ASP A 72 -22.37 1.46 19.72
C ASP A 72 -22.47 0.16 18.91
N THR A 73 -23.70 -0.35 18.80
CA THR A 73 -24.06 -1.57 18.05
C THR A 73 -24.70 -1.29 16.69
N THR A 74 -24.59 -0.06 16.21
CA THR A 74 -25.14 0.35 14.90
C THR A 74 -24.60 -0.54 13.79
N ARG A 75 -25.51 -1.14 13.02
CA ARG A 75 -25.14 -1.86 11.79
C ARG A 75 -24.81 -0.87 10.69
N LEU A 76 -23.76 -1.17 9.94
CA LEU A 76 -23.28 -0.34 8.83
C LEU A 76 -23.74 -0.87 7.49
N SER A 77 -23.72 -0.04 6.44
CA SER A 77 -24.19 -0.39 5.10
C SER A 77 -23.09 -0.93 4.19
N PRO A 78 -22.99 -2.26 3.99
CA PRO A 78 -22.05 -2.82 3.03
C PRO A 78 -22.35 -2.39 1.59
N GLY A 79 -23.63 -2.24 1.25
CA GLY A 79 -24.04 -1.84 -0.08
C GLY A 79 -23.64 -0.41 -0.43
N PHE A 80 -23.69 0.51 0.52
CA PHE A 80 -23.18 1.87 0.32
C PHE A 80 -21.67 1.86 0.09
N THR A 81 -20.90 1.16 0.94
CA THR A 81 -19.44 0.99 0.77
C THR A 81 -19.11 0.35 -0.58
N TYR A 82 -19.87 -0.70 -0.98
CA TYR A 82 -19.65 -1.43 -2.24
C TYR A 82 -19.88 -0.57 -3.47
N CYS A 83 -20.88 0.32 -3.45
CA CYS A 83 -21.35 1.04 -4.63
C CYS A 83 -20.94 2.52 -4.70
N ARG A 84 -20.34 3.10 -3.66
CA ARG A 84 -19.92 4.51 -3.73
C ARG A 84 -18.66 4.69 -4.58
N LYS A 85 -18.68 5.71 -5.45
CA LYS A 85 -17.55 6.06 -6.34
C LYS A 85 -16.26 6.34 -5.55
N GLU A 86 -16.36 6.94 -4.37
CA GLU A 86 -15.23 7.23 -3.50
C GLU A 86 -14.50 5.95 -3.06
N CYS A 87 -15.26 4.85 -2.89
CA CYS A 87 -14.75 3.52 -2.52
C CYS A 87 -14.33 2.68 -3.73
N ARG A 88 -14.70 3.07 -4.93
CA ARG A 88 -14.42 2.30 -6.16
C ARG A 88 -13.43 2.99 -7.09
N GLY A 89 -13.17 4.28 -6.89
CA GLY A 89 -12.46 5.07 -7.88
C GLY A 89 -13.22 5.09 -9.22
N ASN A 90 -12.53 4.82 -10.31
CA ASN A 90 -13.14 4.72 -11.64
C ASN A 90 -13.53 3.28 -12.04
N TYR A 91 -13.49 2.33 -11.09
CA TYR A 91 -13.78 0.94 -11.37
C TYR A 91 -15.28 0.68 -11.37
N GLU A 92 -15.85 0.24 -12.50
CA GLU A 92 -17.28 -0.04 -12.68
C GLU A 92 -17.60 -1.54 -12.84
N GLY A 93 -16.57 -2.40 -12.78
CA GLY A 93 -16.74 -3.86 -12.86
C GLY A 93 -17.27 -4.50 -11.58
N TYR A 94 -17.51 -5.81 -11.63
CA TYR A 94 -17.91 -6.60 -10.46
C TYR A 94 -16.77 -6.69 -9.42
N GLY A 95 -17.13 -6.75 -8.15
CA GLY A 95 -16.18 -6.80 -7.04
C GLY A 95 -15.71 -5.42 -6.59
N LEU A 96 -14.79 -5.39 -5.66
CA LEU A 96 -14.25 -4.15 -5.07
C LEU A 96 -12.79 -4.36 -4.64
N TYR A 97 -11.95 -3.37 -4.89
CA TYR A 97 -10.60 -3.32 -4.38
C TYR A 97 -10.58 -2.89 -2.92
N ALA A 98 -9.88 -3.62 -2.05
CA ALA A 98 -9.88 -3.35 -0.62
C ALA A 98 -9.25 -1.99 -0.28
N ASP A 99 -8.10 -1.65 -0.89
CA ASP A 99 -7.43 -0.38 -0.66
C ASP A 99 -8.25 0.82 -1.17
N TYR A 100 -9.01 0.67 -2.29
CA TYR A 100 -9.95 1.71 -2.74
C TYR A 100 -11.09 1.90 -1.76
N ALA A 101 -11.67 0.79 -1.28
CA ALA A 101 -12.73 0.86 -0.28
C ALA A 101 -12.25 1.59 0.97
N LEU A 102 -11.10 1.18 1.51
CA LEU A 102 -10.51 1.79 2.70
C LEU A 102 -10.16 3.26 2.47
N LYS A 103 -9.52 3.61 1.33
CA LYS A 103 -9.23 5.00 0.97
C LYS A 103 -10.50 5.85 0.80
N GLY A 104 -11.53 5.29 0.19
CA GLY A 104 -12.82 5.97 0.06
C GLY A 104 -13.44 6.23 1.43
N LEU A 105 -13.44 5.23 2.30
CA LEU A 105 -13.99 5.34 3.65
C LEU A 105 -13.27 6.38 4.51
N THR A 106 -11.96 6.61 4.30
CA THR A 106 -11.25 7.73 4.97
C THR A 106 -11.73 9.11 4.49
N LYS A 107 -12.48 9.19 3.39
CA LYS A 107 -13.07 10.42 2.87
C LYS A 107 -14.52 10.60 3.32
N ILE A 108 -15.31 9.54 3.17
CA ILE A 108 -16.78 9.61 3.35
C ILE A 108 -17.29 9.00 4.67
N GLY A 109 -16.50 8.15 5.34
CA GLY A 109 -16.91 7.41 6.53
C GLY A 109 -17.89 6.27 6.23
N PHE A 110 -18.39 5.63 7.29
CA PHE A 110 -19.34 4.53 7.22
C PHE A 110 -20.77 5.01 7.47
N VAL A 111 -21.70 4.62 6.61
CA VAL A 111 -23.10 4.97 6.71
C VAL A 111 -23.88 3.89 7.45
N PRO A 112 -24.77 4.23 8.41
CA PRO A 112 -25.65 3.27 9.06
C PRO A 112 -26.55 2.50 8.07
N TYR A 113 -26.70 1.19 8.30
CA TYR A 113 -27.51 0.31 7.45
C TYR A 113 -28.96 0.79 7.33
N VAL A 114 -29.54 1.30 8.42
CA VAL A 114 -30.92 1.81 8.43
C VAL A 114 -31.14 2.96 7.43
N LEU A 115 -30.10 3.73 7.12
CA LEU A 115 -30.17 4.83 6.16
C LEU A 115 -29.96 4.37 4.71
N TYR A 116 -29.24 3.27 4.51
CA TYR A 116 -29.01 2.68 3.19
C TYR A 116 -28.96 1.14 3.28
N PRO A 117 -30.11 0.46 3.36
CA PRO A 117 -30.19 -1.00 3.43
C PRO A 117 -30.06 -1.68 2.05
N ILE A 118 -29.84 -0.92 0.99
CA ILE A 118 -29.81 -1.42 -0.38
C ILE A 118 -28.49 -2.13 -0.64
N LEU A 119 -28.56 -3.33 -1.21
CA LEU A 119 -27.43 -4.07 -1.75
C LEU A 119 -27.78 -4.49 -3.18
N LYS A 120 -27.03 -3.97 -4.13
CA LYS A 120 -27.20 -4.25 -5.57
C LYS A 120 -25.86 -4.46 -6.23
N GLU A 121 -25.86 -5.26 -7.29
CA GLU A 121 -24.72 -5.36 -8.18
C GLU A 121 -24.59 -4.11 -9.07
N VAL A 122 -23.41 -3.91 -9.63
CA VAL A 122 -23.15 -2.88 -10.63
C VAL A 122 -23.79 -3.27 -11.99
N PRO A 123 -24.30 -2.32 -12.81
CA PRO A 123 -24.21 -0.86 -12.61
C PRO A 123 -25.37 -0.25 -11.79
N GLU A 124 -26.43 -1.02 -11.48
CA GLU A 124 -27.62 -0.50 -10.75
C GLU A 124 -27.24 0.10 -9.39
N GLY A 125 -26.37 -0.61 -8.64
CA GLY A 125 -25.90 -0.16 -7.33
C GLY A 125 -25.17 1.16 -7.38
N LEU A 126 -24.31 1.38 -8.40
CA LEU A 126 -23.59 2.64 -8.61
C LEU A 126 -24.53 3.82 -8.79
N LYS A 127 -25.55 3.66 -9.62
CA LYS A 127 -26.56 4.70 -9.87
C LYS A 127 -27.30 5.05 -8.58
N LEU A 128 -27.82 4.05 -7.87
CA LEU A 128 -28.58 4.27 -6.64
C LEU A 128 -27.73 4.92 -5.54
N ALA A 129 -26.45 4.51 -5.38
CA ALA A 129 -25.57 5.10 -4.40
C ALA A 129 -25.16 6.52 -4.78
N ALA A 130 -24.99 6.84 -6.07
CA ALA A 130 -24.65 8.18 -6.54
C ALA A 130 -25.71 9.22 -6.21
N GLU A 131 -26.98 8.82 -6.17
CA GLU A 131 -28.13 9.69 -5.83
C GLU A 131 -28.22 10.00 -4.33
N ARG A 132 -27.32 9.47 -3.48
CA ARG A 132 -27.39 9.53 -2.02
C ARG A 132 -26.21 10.32 -1.41
N ASP A 133 -25.86 11.44 -2.01
CA ASP A 133 -24.87 12.37 -1.43
C ASP A 133 -25.35 12.97 -0.09
N ASP A 134 -26.67 12.97 0.17
CA ASP A 134 -27.27 13.33 1.46
C ASP A 134 -26.73 12.48 2.63
N LEU A 135 -26.26 11.26 2.39
CA LEU A 135 -25.74 10.36 3.41
C LEU A 135 -24.27 10.61 3.77
N LEU A 136 -23.56 11.42 3.00
CA LEU A 136 -22.15 11.73 3.29
C LEU A 136 -21.97 12.43 4.64
N GLU A 137 -22.95 13.24 5.04
CA GLU A 137 -22.95 13.86 6.37
C GLU A 137 -23.05 12.83 7.49
N ALA A 138 -23.93 11.83 7.34
CA ALA A 138 -24.07 10.74 8.31
C ALA A 138 -22.81 9.85 8.41
N GLY A 139 -22.01 9.79 7.35
CA GLY A 139 -20.73 9.06 7.33
C GLY A 139 -19.63 9.74 8.15
N LYS A 140 -19.67 11.06 8.31
CA LYS A 140 -18.61 11.83 8.98
C LYS A 140 -18.38 11.42 10.43
N GLU A 141 -19.43 11.03 11.15
CA GLU A 141 -19.35 10.57 12.55
C GLU A 141 -18.59 9.24 12.69
N ARG A 142 -18.49 8.47 11.59
CA ARG A 142 -17.87 7.16 11.53
C ARG A 142 -16.77 7.11 10.48
N LYS A 143 -15.98 8.17 10.44
CA LYS A 143 -14.91 8.35 9.46
C LYS A 143 -13.58 7.93 10.06
N PRO A 144 -12.90 6.90 9.49
CA PRO A 144 -11.57 6.53 9.93
C PRO A 144 -10.53 7.60 9.58
N SER A 145 -9.49 7.70 10.41
CA SER A 145 -8.35 8.59 10.17
C SER A 145 -7.42 8.04 9.08
N GLY A 146 -7.41 6.71 8.89
CA GLY A 146 -6.56 6.04 7.91
C GLY A 146 -6.72 4.53 7.95
N TYR A 147 -5.79 3.85 7.31
CA TYR A 147 -5.64 2.40 7.37
C TYR A 147 -4.18 2.02 7.16
N ALA A 148 -3.77 0.89 7.70
CA ALA A 148 -2.41 0.39 7.56
C ALA A 148 -2.39 -1.07 7.08
N GLY A 149 -1.41 -1.41 6.24
CA GLY A 149 -1.16 -2.76 5.77
C GLY A 149 -0.35 -3.56 6.78
N LEU A 150 -0.75 -4.81 6.98
CA LEU A 150 -0.15 -5.77 7.91
C LEU A 150 0.59 -6.89 7.20
N ALA A 151 0.19 -7.19 5.94
CA ALA A 151 0.78 -8.24 5.13
C ALA A 151 2.03 -7.76 4.39
N TYR A 152 3.06 -8.61 4.37
CA TYR A 152 4.35 -8.35 3.76
C TYR A 152 4.84 -9.60 3.02
N ALA A 153 5.85 -9.45 2.18
CA ALA A 153 6.52 -10.56 1.51
C ALA A 153 7.12 -11.60 2.50
N LEU A 154 7.39 -11.19 3.73
CA LEU A 154 7.87 -12.06 4.80
C LEU A 154 6.70 -12.51 5.68
N GLU A 155 6.41 -13.82 5.67
CA GLU A 155 5.33 -14.41 6.47
C GLU A 155 5.49 -14.14 7.97
N ASP A 156 6.72 -14.18 8.50
CA ASP A 156 6.98 -13.91 9.92
C ASP A 156 6.58 -12.47 10.31
N LYS A 157 6.86 -11.49 9.46
CA LYS A 157 6.46 -10.10 9.70
C LYS A 157 4.94 -9.93 9.61
N THR A 158 4.30 -10.55 8.62
CA THR A 158 2.84 -10.59 8.49
C THR A 158 2.20 -11.18 9.75
N TRP A 159 2.71 -12.32 10.20
CA TRP A 159 2.22 -12.99 11.41
C TRP A 159 2.33 -12.12 12.64
N GLU A 160 3.48 -11.51 12.87
CA GLU A 160 3.71 -10.65 14.03
C GLU A 160 2.79 -9.43 14.03
N ASN A 161 2.62 -8.77 12.89
CA ASN A 161 1.73 -7.63 12.77
C ASN A 161 0.26 -7.98 12.98
N ILE A 162 -0.20 -9.13 12.47
CA ILE A 162 -1.56 -9.63 12.71
C ILE A 162 -1.79 -9.86 14.20
N ARG A 163 -0.85 -10.53 14.88
CA ARG A 163 -0.93 -10.80 16.32
C ARG A 163 -1.02 -9.50 17.14
N ARG A 164 -0.15 -8.55 16.83
CA ARG A 164 -0.12 -7.25 17.54
C ARG A 164 -1.41 -6.47 17.31
N ALA A 165 -1.87 -6.35 16.08
CA ALA A 165 -3.09 -5.63 15.76
C ALA A 165 -4.33 -6.23 16.43
N LEU A 166 -4.41 -7.56 16.54
CA LEU A 166 -5.50 -8.25 17.24
C LEU A 166 -5.36 -8.16 18.77
N ALA A 167 -4.19 -8.51 19.33
CA ALA A 167 -4.05 -8.68 20.78
C ALA A 167 -3.69 -7.37 21.51
N ILE A 168 -2.92 -6.46 20.89
CA ILE A 168 -2.49 -5.20 21.50
C ILE A 168 -3.45 -4.07 21.13
N ASP A 169 -3.66 -3.83 19.83
CA ASP A 169 -4.60 -2.79 19.39
C ASP A 169 -6.06 -3.20 19.60
N ASN A 170 -6.28 -4.49 19.92
CA ASN A 170 -7.61 -5.05 20.12
C ASN A 170 -8.56 -4.70 18.97
N SER A 171 -8.08 -4.84 17.74
CA SER A 171 -8.77 -4.42 16.52
C SER A 171 -9.04 -5.60 15.59
N ALA A 172 -10.25 -5.65 15.04
CA ALA A 172 -10.59 -6.56 13.96
C ALA A 172 -9.87 -6.16 12.66
N LEU A 173 -9.55 -7.15 11.84
CA LEU A 173 -8.74 -6.98 10.63
C LEU A 173 -9.53 -7.30 9.37
N LEU A 174 -9.31 -6.54 8.31
CA LEU A 174 -9.70 -6.97 6.97
C LEU A 174 -8.63 -7.95 6.45
N ILE A 175 -9.00 -9.21 6.30
CA ILE A 175 -8.14 -10.28 5.79
C ILE A 175 -8.58 -10.68 4.39
N ILE A 176 -7.64 -10.83 3.49
CA ILE A 176 -7.88 -11.13 2.09
C ILE A 176 -7.04 -12.33 1.69
N SER A 177 -7.68 -13.26 1.00
CA SER A 177 -7.02 -14.38 0.33
C SER A 177 -7.51 -14.50 -1.10
N HIS A 178 -6.57 -14.80 -2.00
CA HIS A 178 -6.86 -14.94 -3.42
C HIS A 178 -7.04 -16.40 -3.83
N ASP A 179 -6.63 -17.38 -3.02
CA ASP A 179 -6.61 -18.79 -3.37
C ASP A 179 -7.12 -19.76 -2.29
N TYR A 180 -7.41 -19.28 -1.08
CA TYR A 180 -7.89 -20.14 0.01
C TYR A 180 -9.35 -20.55 -0.14
N PHE A 181 -10.18 -19.63 -0.67
CA PHE A 181 -11.63 -19.86 -0.78
C PHE A 181 -11.98 -20.49 -2.13
N ASN A 182 -12.77 -21.57 -2.11
CA ASN A 182 -13.28 -22.20 -3.32
C ASN A 182 -14.18 -21.21 -4.08
N GLY A 183 -13.71 -20.72 -5.21
CA GLY A 183 -14.45 -19.75 -6.04
C GLY A 183 -13.73 -18.43 -6.26
N GLY A 184 -12.52 -18.26 -5.74
CA GLY A 184 -11.67 -17.10 -6.04
C GLY A 184 -11.34 -16.22 -4.85
N SER A 185 -10.95 -15.00 -5.13
CA SER A 185 -10.52 -14.01 -4.15
C SER A 185 -11.65 -13.60 -3.21
N HIS A 186 -11.40 -13.59 -1.91
CA HIS A 186 -12.41 -13.28 -0.90
C HIS A 186 -11.84 -12.46 0.26
N ALA A 187 -12.69 -11.63 0.84
CA ALA A 187 -12.40 -10.81 2.00
C ALA A 187 -13.21 -11.25 3.21
N VAL A 188 -12.60 -11.32 4.37
CA VAL A 188 -13.22 -11.73 5.64
C VAL A 188 -12.75 -10.84 6.79
N MET A 189 -13.47 -10.86 7.91
CA MET A 189 -13.09 -10.17 9.13
C MET A 189 -12.22 -11.07 10.00
N GLY A 190 -10.94 -10.76 10.18
CA GLY A 190 -10.04 -11.40 11.14
C GLY A 190 -10.40 -11.01 12.57
N ILE A 191 -10.65 -12.00 13.42
CA ILE A 191 -11.12 -11.80 14.80
C ILE A 191 -10.19 -12.44 15.85
N GLY A 192 -9.20 -13.21 15.43
CA GLY A 192 -8.30 -13.89 16.34
C GLY A 192 -7.18 -14.62 15.62
N TYR A 193 -6.32 -15.25 16.38
CA TYR A 193 -5.24 -16.07 15.86
C TYR A 193 -4.89 -17.24 16.81
N THR A 194 -4.25 -18.26 16.27
CA THR A 194 -3.71 -19.37 17.05
C THR A 194 -2.44 -19.94 16.43
N ASN A 195 -1.46 -20.25 17.27
CA ASN A 195 -0.24 -20.96 16.92
C ASN A 195 -0.41 -22.43 17.34
N LYS A 196 -0.89 -23.27 16.42
CA LYS A 196 -1.21 -24.67 16.71
C LYS A 196 0.04 -25.54 16.76
N SER A 197 0.09 -26.42 17.78
CA SER A 197 1.07 -27.49 17.92
C SER A 197 0.47 -28.86 17.54
N GLY A 198 1.30 -29.88 17.28
CA GLY A 198 0.86 -31.24 16.99
C GLY A 198 0.50 -31.49 15.52
N LYS A 199 -0.52 -32.32 15.23
CA LYS A 199 -0.88 -32.77 13.86
C LYS A 199 -1.32 -31.65 12.92
N LYS A 200 -1.86 -30.56 13.46
CA LYS A 200 -2.23 -29.35 12.73
C LYS A 200 -1.30 -28.18 13.07
N LYS A 201 0.00 -28.46 13.20
CA LYS A 201 1.01 -27.44 13.50
C LYS A 201 0.95 -26.31 12.46
N GLY A 202 0.89 -25.07 12.93
CA GLY A 202 0.91 -23.91 12.05
C GLY A 202 0.31 -22.66 12.69
N ARG A 203 0.42 -21.58 11.99
CA ARG A 203 -0.08 -20.24 12.32
C ARG A 203 -1.37 -19.98 11.57
N TYR A 204 -2.45 -19.72 12.29
CA TYR A 204 -3.77 -19.54 11.72
C TYR A 204 -4.39 -18.22 12.19
N VAL A 205 -5.10 -17.55 11.29
CA VAL A 205 -5.97 -16.42 11.62
C VAL A 205 -7.41 -16.94 11.71
N THR A 206 -8.07 -16.69 12.84
CA THR A 206 -9.50 -16.96 12.99
C THR A 206 -10.28 -15.82 12.38
N PHE A 207 -11.27 -16.12 11.57
CA PHE A 207 -12.07 -15.11 10.88
C PHE A 207 -13.58 -15.37 10.95
N GLN A 208 -14.36 -14.30 10.82
CA GLN A 208 -15.80 -14.31 10.58
C GLN A 208 -16.08 -13.99 9.12
N ASN A 209 -16.89 -14.83 8.48
CA ASN A 209 -17.27 -14.70 7.08
C ASN A 209 -18.60 -13.92 6.93
N SER A 210 -18.90 -13.47 5.71
CA SER A 210 -20.14 -12.80 5.33
C SER A 210 -21.12 -13.71 4.54
N TRP A 211 -21.09 -15.01 4.81
CA TRP A 211 -21.95 -16.00 4.16
C TRP A 211 -23.04 -16.58 5.07
N GLY A 212 -23.44 -15.81 6.07
CA GLY A 212 -24.47 -16.19 7.02
C GLY A 212 -23.96 -17.12 8.13
N LYS A 213 -24.76 -17.19 9.21
CA LYS A 213 -24.42 -17.95 10.42
C LYS A 213 -24.35 -19.47 10.16
N ASN A 214 -25.07 -19.97 9.16
CA ASN A 214 -25.11 -21.40 8.84
C ASN A 214 -23.86 -21.90 8.04
N TRP A 215 -22.97 -21.00 7.66
CA TRP A 215 -21.74 -21.37 7.00
C TRP A 215 -20.68 -21.83 8.02
N SER A 216 -20.02 -22.95 7.77
CA SER A 216 -18.97 -23.52 8.64
C SER A 216 -19.42 -23.66 10.11
N VAL A 217 -18.64 -23.24 11.07
CA VAL A 217 -18.99 -23.27 12.51
C VAL A 217 -19.45 -21.86 12.90
N ASP A 218 -20.75 -21.67 12.98
CA ASP A 218 -21.36 -20.37 13.31
C ASP A 218 -20.78 -19.20 12.49
N GLY A 219 -20.63 -19.41 11.16
CA GLY A 219 -20.11 -18.41 10.22
C GLY A 219 -18.62 -18.08 10.36
N ARG A 220 -17.87 -18.86 11.15
CA ARG A 220 -16.44 -18.64 11.46
C ARG A 220 -15.59 -19.82 10.97
N SER A 221 -14.33 -19.56 10.70
CA SER A 221 -13.32 -20.56 10.34
C SER A 221 -11.91 -20.01 10.56
N GLU A 222 -10.91 -20.77 10.12
CA GLU A 222 -9.49 -20.41 10.24
C GLU A 222 -8.82 -20.44 8.88
N ILE A 223 -7.86 -19.54 8.65
CA ILE A 223 -7.01 -19.49 7.47
C ILE A 223 -5.54 -19.58 7.89
N PRO A 224 -4.72 -20.47 7.27
CA PRO A 224 -3.28 -20.45 7.51
C PRO A 224 -2.68 -19.11 7.07
N VAL A 225 -1.73 -18.57 7.85
CA VAL A 225 -1.14 -17.26 7.55
C VAL A 225 -0.50 -17.19 6.16
N GLY A 226 0.05 -18.29 5.66
CA GLY A 226 0.62 -18.36 4.30
C GLY A 226 -0.40 -18.16 3.16
N TYR A 227 -1.70 -18.16 3.46
CA TYR A 227 -2.78 -17.84 2.52
C TYR A 227 -3.33 -16.41 2.73
N VAL A 228 -2.77 -15.62 3.65
CA VAL A 228 -3.12 -14.21 3.82
C VAL A 228 -2.31 -13.38 2.82
N ASP A 229 -2.96 -12.99 1.75
CA ASP A 229 -2.33 -12.21 0.69
C ASP A 229 -2.31 -10.71 1.01
N GLU A 230 -3.40 -10.21 1.62
CA GLU A 230 -3.50 -8.84 2.09
C GLU A 230 -4.15 -8.83 3.48
N ALA A 231 -3.70 -7.95 4.34
CA ALA A 231 -4.31 -7.71 5.64
C ALA A 231 -4.22 -6.23 6.00
N TYR A 232 -5.32 -5.69 6.53
CA TYR A 232 -5.41 -4.27 6.87
C TYR A 232 -6.06 -4.06 8.23
N ILE A 233 -5.57 -3.04 8.93
CA ILE A 233 -6.22 -2.45 10.10
C ILE A 233 -6.81 -1.10 9.72
N ILE A 234 -8.02 -0.81 10.20
CA ILE A 234 -8.66 0.52 10.08
C ILE A 234 -8.22 1.35 11.28
N LEU A 235 -7.70 2.55 11.03
CA LEU A 235 -7.18 3.45 12.05
C LEU A 235 -8.22 4.54 12.35
N TRP A 236 -8.51 4.74 13.63
CA TRP A 236 -9.54 5.67 14.10
C TRP A 236 -8.95 6.87 14.84
N ASP A 237 -7.80 6.68 15.49
CA ASP A 237 -7.09 7.75 16.14
C ASP A 237 -6.24 8.51 15.13
N GLU A 238 -5.89 9.76 15.45
CA GLU A 238 -4.99 10.55 14.64
C GLU A 238 -3.64 9.82 14.48
N ILE A 239 -3.19 9.72 13.23
CA ILE A 239 -1.89 9.13 12.92
C ILE A 239 -0.83 10.18 13.21
N LYS A 240 -0.08 9.97 14.28
CA LYS A 240 0.99 10.88 14.69
C LYS A 240 2.10 10.91 13.64
N PHE A 241 2.40 12.11 13.19
CA PHE A 241 3.57 12.39 12.38
C PHE A 241 4.68 12.89 13.32
N PRO A 242 5.84 12.21 13.41
CA PRO A 242 6.76 12.44 14.52
C PRO A 242 7.67 13.65 14.34
N PHE A 243 7.84 14.16 13.12
CA PHE A 243 8.87 15.14 12.80
C PHE A 243 8.43 16.56 13.14
N ILE A 244 9.07 17.17 14.15
CA ILE A 244 8.77 18.51 14.64
C ILE A 244 9.30 19.61 13.71
N ASP A 245 10.23 19.28 12.83
CA ASP A 245 10.85 20.16 11.84
C ASP A 245 10.19 20.11 10.45
N VAL A 246 9.04 19.42 10.34
CA VAL A 246 8.18 19.39 9.16
C VAL A 246 6.78 19.82 9.58
N LYS A 247 6.37 21.02 9.14
CA LYS A 247 5.10 21.66 9.53
C LYS A 247 4.04 21.44 8.47
N GLU A 248 2.77 21.40 8.85
CA GLU A 248 1.64 21.32 7.92
C GLU A 248 1.61 22.45 6.89
N SER A 249 2.22 23.60 7.20
CA SER A 249 2.34 24.73 6.28
C SER A 249 3.45 24.58 5.25
N ASP A 250 4.32 23.61 5.38
CA ASP A 250 5.43 23.38 4.46
C ASP A 250 4.90 22.75 3.17
N TRP A 251 5.40 23.20 2.02
CA TRP A 251 4.97 22.70 0.71
C TRP A 251 5.19 21.21 0.50
N PHE A 252 6.12 20.63 1.25
CA PHE A 252 6.52 19.22 1.20
C PHE A 252 5.89 18.37 2.31
N PHE A 253 5.00 18.91 3.13
CA PHE A 253 4.43 18.20 4.28
C PHE A 253 3.76 16.89 3.87
N ASP A 254 2.84 16.97 2.91
CA ASP A 254 2.08 15.80 2.46
C ASP A 254 2.98 14.74 1.78
N GLU A 255 3.99 15.19 1.04
CA GLU A 255 4.96 14.32 0.38
C GLU A 255 5.82 13.57 1.40
N VAL A 256 6.42 14.30 2.35
CA VAL A 256 7.25 13.69 3.42
C VAL A 256 6.42 12.75 4.28
N ARG A 257 5.23 13.20 4.71
CA ARG A 257 4.31 12.38 5.50
C ARG A 257 3.92 11.10 4.76
N SER A 258 3.59 11.19 3.48
CA SER A 258 3.20 10.06 2.65
C SER A 258 4.32 9.01 2.51
N VAL A 259 5.54 9.43 2.14
CA VAL A 259 6.66 8.49 1.98
C VAL A 259 7.18 7.95 3.30
N TYR A 260 7.07 8.72 4.39
CA TYR A 260 7.38 8.24 5.74
C TYR A 260 6.38 7.17 6.18
N LEU A 261 5.08 7.45 6.19
CA LEU A 261 4.06 6.49 6.60
C LEU A 261 4.00 5.24 5.69
N SER A 262 4.49 5.37 4.47
CA SER A 262 4.67 4.21 3.58
C SER A 262 5.95 3.42 3.88
N GLY A 263 6.76 3.79 4.87
CA GLY A 263 7.99 3.10 5.24
C GLY A 263 9.14 3.26 4.22
N LEU A 264 9.05 4.24 3.31
CA LEU A 264 10.08 4.47 2.30
C LEU A 264 11.23 5.29 2.84
N VAL A 265 10.94 6.34 3.61
CA VAL A 265 11.94 7.20 4.23
C VAL A 265 11.90 7.07 5.75
N ALA A 266 12.97 7.45 6.41
CA ALA A 266 13.06 7.59 7.85
C ALA A 266 13.50 9.01 8.22
N GLY A 267 13.28 9.40 9.48
CA GLY A 267 13.91 10.59 10.04
C GLY A 267 15.41 10.39 10.21
N THR A 268 16.12 11.49 10.44
CA THR A 268 17.52 11.48 10.90
C THR A 268 17.59 11.13 12.38
N THR A 269 16.52 11.44 13.12
CA THR A 269 16.24 10.97 14.48
C THR A 269 14.79 10.50 14.59
N GLU A 270 14.33 10.10 15.77
CA GLU A 270 12.94 9.73 16.01
C GLU A 270 11.97 10.91 15.81
N THR A 271 12.43 12.14 15.96
CA THR A 271 11.57 13.35 15.94
C THR A 271 11.98 14.40 14.92
N THR A 272 13.04 14.18 14.14
CA THR A 272 13.51 15.11 13.10
C THR A 272 13.68 14.43 11.77
N PHE A 273 13.31 15.14 10.70
CA PHE A 273 13.49 14.73 9.31
C PHE A 273 14.68 15.40 8.63
N GLU A 274 15.04 16.61 9.07
CA GLU A 274 16.04 17.51 8.47
C GLU A 274 15.75 17.78 6.99
N PRO A 275 14.63 18.44 6.65
CA PRO A 275 14.15 18.61 5.28
C PRO A 275 15.15 19.31 4.36
N ASN A 276 15.98 20.19 4.90
CA ASN A 276 16.98 20.97 4.16
C ASN A 276 18.38 20.32 4.11
N ALA A 277 18.57 19.18 4.75
CA ALA A 277 19.85 18.47 4.69
C ALA A 277 20.14 17.90 3.30
N PRO A 278 21.40 17.71 2.92
CA PRO A 278 21.78 17.08 1.66
C PRO A 278 21.15 15.69 1.51
N PHE A 279 20.73 15.35 0.30
CA PHE A 279 20.19 14.02 0.00
C PHE A 279 21.27 13.17 -0.67
N ILE A 280 21.89 12.29 0.10
CA ILE A 280 23.05 11.51 -0.34
C ILE A 280 22.66 10.29 -1.15
N ARG A 281 23.54 9.84 -2.05
CA ARG A 281 23.32 8.72 -2.97
C ARG A 281 23.05 7.39 -2.25
N GLY A 282 23.68 7.18 -1.08
CA GLY A 282 23.43 6.00 -0.22
C GLY A 282 21.99 5.91 0.26
N ASP A 283 21.43 7.03 0.75
CA ASP A 283 20.02 7.09 1.20
C ASP A 283 19.05 6.85 0.05
N VAL A 284 19.35 7.42 -1.13
CA VAL A 284 18.55 7.19 -2.35
C VAL A 284 18.50 5.71 -2.70
N ALA A 285 19.63 5.00 -2.63
CA ALA A 285 19.68 3.56 -2.87
C ALA A 285 18.80 2.79 -1.87
N VAL A 286 18.80 3.16 -0.59
CA VAL A 286 17.96 2.54 0.45
C VAL A 286 16.48 2.74 0.15
N ILE A 287 16.06 3.95 -0.22
CA ILE A 287 14.66 4.24 -0.55
C ILE A 287 14.22 3.44 -1.75
N ILE A 288 15.01 3.40 -2.82
CA ILE A 288 14.69 2.62 -4.02
C ILE A 288 14.60 1.13 -3.68
N SER A 289 15.54 0.60 -2.88
CA SER A 289 15.50 -0.81 -2.47
C SER A 289 14.20 -1.16 -1.74
N ARG A 290 13.74 -0.29 -0.83
CA ARG A 290 12.44 -0.45 -0.14
C ARG A 290 11.26 -0.36 -1.10
N MET A 291 11.33 0.55 -2.08
CA MET A 291 10.31 0.62 -3.14
C MET A 291 10.24 -0.66 -3.95
N LEU A 292 11.39 -1.24 -4.33
CA LEU A 292 11.44 -2.50 -5.07
C LEU A 292 10.79 -3.65 -4.28
N ASP A 293 10.97 -3.73 -2.95
CA ASP A 293 10.30 -4.74 -2.12
C ASP A 293 8.78 -4.59 -2.16
N LYS A 294 8.28 -3.36 -2.01
CA LYS A 294 6.84 -3.08 -2.06
C LYS A 294 6.25 -3.39 -3.43
N PHE A 295 6.93 -2.99 -4.50
CA PHE A 295 6.46 -3.26 -5.87
C PHE A 295 6.48 -4.75 -6.21
N GLU A 296 7.52 -5.49 -5.83
CA GLU A 296 7.60 -6.94 -6.03
C GLU A 296 6.42 -7.64 -5.34
N TYR A 297 6.18 -7.31 -4.06
CA TYR A 297 5.06 -7.86 -3.31
C TYR A 297 3.71 -7.55 -3.96
N SER A 298 3.49 -6.29 -4.31
CA SER A 298 2.25 -5.81 -4.93
C SER A 298 1.98 -6.47 -6.28
N MET A 299 2.98 -6.50 -7.16
CA MET A 299 2.87 -7.10 -8.49
C MET A 299 2.60 -8.61 -8.40
N ASN A 300 3.23 -9.32 -7.46
CA ASN A 300 3.02 -10.76 -7.29
C ASN A 300 1.64 -11.07 -6.71
N THR A 301 1.17 -10.28 -5.75
CA THR A 301 -0.20 -10.40 -5.23
C THR A 301 -1.22 -10.18 -6.35
N PHE A 302 -1.00 -9.18 -7.20
CA PHE A 302 -1.85 -8.92 -8.35
C PHE A 302 -1.77 -10.01 -9.41
N ALA A 303 -0.56 -10.48 -9.75
CA ALA A 303 -0.36 -11.59 -10.68
C ALA A 303 -1.06 -12.89 -10.21
N LYS A 304 -1.01 -13.18 -8.90
CA LYS A 304 -1.70 -14.32 -8.29
C LYS A 304 -3.21 -14.25 -8.54
N SER A 305 -3.83 -13.11 -8.27
CA SER A 305 -5.27 -12.91 -8.51
C SER A 305 -5.64 -13.03 -9.99
N ARG A 306 -4.84 -12.46 -10.89
CA ARG A 306 -5.07 -12.57 -12.35
C ARG A 306 -5.03 -14.02 -12.82
N LYS A 307 -4.04 -14.81 -12.37
CA LYS A 307 -3.94 -16.25 -12.69
C LYS A 307 -5.20 -17.01 -12.26
N GLN A 308 -5.77 -16.69 -11.10
CA GLN A 308 -7.01 -17.32 -10.64
C GLN A 308 -8.23 -16.97 -11.49
N GLN A 309 -8.24 -15.77 -12.08
CA GLN A 309 -9.27 -15.36 -13.03
C GLN A 309 -9.04 -15.93 -14.45
N GLY A 310 -8.03 -16.78 -14.64
CA GLY A 310 -7.66 -17.32 -15.95
C GLY A 310 -6.98 -16.30 -16.88
N LEU A 311 -6.53 -15.16 -16.33
CA LEU A 311 -5.83 -14.13 -17.09
C LEU A 311 -4.33 -14.39 -17.13
N SER A 312 -3.68 -13.96 -18.21
CA SER A 312 -2.22 -14.04 -18.33
C SER A 312 -1.54 -13.17 -17.27
N ALA A 313 -0.60 -13.78 -16.52
CA ALA A 313 0.22 -13.10 -15.52
C ALA A 313 1.43 -13.95 -15.17
N SER A 314 2.54 -13.33 -14.78
CA SER A 314 3.76 -13.99 -14.31
C SER A 314 4.23 -13.38 -13.02
N ASP A 315 4.82 -14.22 -12.14
CA ASP A 315 5.49 -13.71 -10.96
C ASP A 315 6.75 -12.94 -11.37
N VAL A 316 7.02 -11.88 -10.64
CA VAL A 316 8.16 -11.01 -10.86
C VAL A 316 9.10 -11.05 -9.67
N LYS A 317 10.38 -10.88 -9.94
CA LYS A 317 11.41 -10.83 -8.90
C LYS A 317 12.50 -9.87 -9.33
N PHE A 318 12.66 -8.79 -8.58
CA PHE A 318 13.80 -7.89 -8.80
C PHE A 318 15.10 -8.59 -8.45
N ALA A 319 16.14 -8.31 -9.22
CA ALA A 319 17.45 -8.90 -8.97
C ALA A 319 17.91 -8.58 -7.54
N LYS A 320 18.40 -9.60 -6.85
CA LYS A 320 19.12 -9.48 -5.58
C LYS A 320 20.58 -9.69 -5.87
N TYR A 321 21.42 -8.85 -5.28
CA TYR A 321 22.85 -9.04 -5.35
C TYR A 321 23.22 -10.19 -4.39
N ASP A 322 23.84 -11.23 -4.92
CA ASP A 322 24.21 -12.43 -4.18
C ASP A 322 25.69 -12.44 -3.75
N GLY A 323 26.44 -11.40 -4.13
CA GLY A 323 27.83 -11.22 -3.76
C GLY A 323 28.02 -10.88 -2.28
N LYS A 324 29.04 -11.48 -1.65
CA LYS A 324 29.38 -11.20 -0.26
C LYS A 324 29.99 -9.82 -0.05
N THR A 325 30.60 -9.27 -1.09
CA THR A 325 31.26 -7.95 -1.09
C THR A 325 30.65 -7.04 -2.15
N SER A 326 30.61 -5.73 -1.86
CA SER A 326 30.16 -4.74 -2.83
C SER A 326 31.03 -4.77 -4.11
N PRO A 327 30.45 -4.47 -5.29
CA PRO A 327 31.24 -4.23 -6.50
C PRO A 327 32.05 -2.91 -6.43
N PHE A 328 31.77 -2.06 -5.44
CA PHE A 328 32.39 -0.76 -5.25
C PHE A 328 33.34 -0.77 -4.07
N SER A 329 34.56 -0.25 -4.26
CA SER A 329 35.62 -0.25 -3.26
C SER A 329 35.38 0.70 -2.08
N ASP A 330 34.56 1.72 -2.30
CA ASP A 330 34.15 2.72 -1.31
C ASP A 330 32.88 2.37 -0.53
N VAL A 331 32.36 1.13 -0.69
CA VAL A 331 31.17 0.62 0.00
C VAL A 331 31.55 -0.58 0.86
N SER A 332 31.67 -0.36 2.17
CA SER A 332 32.02 -1.40 3.15
C SER A 332 30.86 -2.36 3.42
N ASN A 333 31.20 -3.59 3.82
CA ASN A 333 30.18 -4.58 4.25
C ASN A 333 29.40 -4.18 5.52
N SER A 334 29.96 -3.26 6.32
CA SER A 334 29.31 -2.71 7.53
C SER A 334 28.39 -1.52 7.25
N ASP A 335 28.39 -0.97 6.04
CA ASP A 335 27.58 0.19 5.71
C ASP A 335 26.10 -0.17 5.59
N TYR A 336 25.23 0.64 6.22
CA TYR A 336 23.79 0.38 6.25
C TYR A 336 23.14 0.40 4.84
N TYR A 337 23.75 1.08 3.90
CA TYR A 337 23.29 1.18 2.52
C TYR A 337 23.89 0.13 1.57
N LYS A 338 24.82 -0.72 2.03
CA LYS A 338 25.57 -1.66 1.18
C LYS A 338 24.66 -2.57 0.37
N ASP A 339 23.73 -3.27 1.02
CA ASP A 339 22.84 -4.22 0.33
C ASP A 339 21.88 -3.50 -0.63
N ALA A 340 21.44 -2.29 -0.26
CA ALA A 340 20.61 -1.44 -1.10
C ALA A 340 21.37 -0.98 -2.36
N ILE A 341 22.61 -0.51 -2.22
CA ILE A 341 23.47 -0.13 -3.35
C ILE A 341 23.66 -1.30 -4.30
N CYS A 342 24.04 -2.46 -3.78
CA CYS A 342 24.21 -3.67 -4.58
C CYS A 342 22.92 -4.06 -5.34
N ARG A 343 21.77 -3.90 -4.70
CA ARG A 343 20.46 -4.21 -5.30
C ARG A 343 20.07 -3.23 -6.41
N VAL A 344 20.21 -1.93 -6.19
CA VAL A 344 19.85 -0.92 -7.21
C VAL A 344 20.80 -0.98 -8.41
N TYR A 345 22.07 -1.34 -8.17
CA TYR A 345 23.05 -1.61 -9.21
C TYR A 345 22.69 -2.84 -10.03
N ALA A 346 22.39 -3.99 -9.37
CA ALA A 346 21.99 -5.22 -10.05
C ALA A 346 20.71 -5.07 -10.91
N ASN A 347 19.85 -4.11 -10.57
CA ASN A 347 18.65 -3.79 -11.36
C ASN A 347 18.87 -2.69 -12.41
N GLY A 348 20.08 -2.16 -12.56
CA GLY A 348 20.44 -1.13 -13.55
C GLY A 348 19.77 0.24 -13.28
N ILE A 349 19.34 0.51 -12.04
CA ILE A 349 18.67 1.77 -11.67
C ILE A 349 19.71 2.82 -11.31
N MET A 350 20.66 2.46 -10.45
CA MET A 350 21.81 3.30 -10.11
C MET A 350 23.10 2.63 -10.55
N THR A 351 24.08 3.43 -10.95
CA THR A 351 25.42 3.00 -11.33
C THR A 351 26.45 3.67 -10.42
N GLY A 352 27.68 3.18 -10.43
CA GLY A 352 28.79 3.90 -9.84
C GLY A 352 29.04 5.24 -10.53
N THR A 353 29.79 6.11 -9.89
CA THR A 353 30.36 7.34 -10.48
C THR A 353 31.60 7.01 -11.32
N SER A 354 32.21 5.85 -11.01
CA SER A 354 33.24 5.18 -11.81
C SER A 354 32.96 3.67 -11.85
N GLU A 355 33.87 2.90 -12.47
CA GLU A 355 33.78 1.44 -12.48
C GLU A 355 33.96 0.82 -11.07
N THR A 356 34.65 1.51 -10.18
CA THR A 356 35.02 1.00 -8.86
C THR A 356 34.47 1.79 -7.67
N GLU A 357 33.83 2.93 -7.91
CA GLU A 357 33.34 3.82 -6.84
C GLU A 357 31.87 4.16 -7.03
N PHE A 358 31.11 4.19 -5.97
CA PHE A 358 29.70 4.58 -5.90
C PHE A 358 29.50 5.99 -5.37
N GLU A 359 30.39 6.47 -4.54
CA GLU A 359 30.32 7.74 -3.80
C GLU A 359 29.03 7.85 -2.95
N PRO A 360 28.79 6.93 -1.98
CA PRO A 360 27.52 6.87 -1.27
C PRO A 360 27.22 8.12 -0.43
N GLN A 361 28.26 8.84 0.01
CA GLN A 361 28.12 10.08 0.80
C GLN A 361 27.96 11.35 -0.06
N LYS A 362 28.14 11.24 -1.38
CA LYS A 362 27.97 12.36 -2.29
C LYS A 362 26.49 12.76 -2.40
N THR A 363 26.24 14.06 -2.36
CA THR A 363 24.93 14.62 -2.62
C THR A 363 24.51 14.37 -4.07
N MET A 364 23.26 14.04 -4.29
CA MET A 364 22.70 13.78 -5.61
C MET A 364 22.27 15.08 -6.27
N THR A 365 22.67 15.30 -7.53
CA THR A 365 22.20 16.44 -8.32
C THR A 365 20.81 16.18 -8.92
N ARG A 366 20.12 17.24 -9.35
CA ARG A 366 18.83 17.16 -10.04
C ARG A 366 18.93 16.39 -11.37
N ALA A 367 20.05 16.50 -12.09
CA ALA A 367 20.34 15.71 -13.28
C ALA A 367 20.42 14.20 -12.98
N GLU A 368 21.16 13.83 -11.92
CA GLU A 368 21.26 12.44 -11.48
C GLU A 368 19.90 11.90 -11.01
N ALA A 369 19.12 12.69 -10.26
CA ALA A 369 17.77 12.32 -9.84
C ALA A 369 16.83 12.06 -11.03
N SER A 370 16.91 12.87 -12.10
CA SER A 370 16.15 12.67 -13.32
C SER A 370 16.48 11.34 -13.99
N ALA A 371 17.78 10.99 -14.07
CA ALA A 371 18.22 9.73 -14.67
C ALA A 371 17.76 8.51 -13.84
N ILE A 372 17.92 8.59 -12.52
CA ILE A 372 17.52 7.52 -11.59
C ILE A 372 16.00 7.32 -11.61
N GLY A 373 15.23 8.39 -11.49
CA GLY A 373 13.76 8.33 -11.53
C GLY A 373 13.22 7.74 -12.83
N THR A 374 13.77 8.16 -13.97
CA THR A 374 13.41 7.61 -15.29
C THR A 374 13.75 6.12 -15.42
N ARG A 375 14.94 5.69 -14.98
CA ARG A 375 15.34 4.28 -15.02
C ARG A 375 14.46 3.43 -14.12
N LEU A 376 14.14 3.93 -12.92
CA LEU A 376 13.25 3.24 -11.97
C LEU A 376 11.87 3.04 -12.59
N ILE A 377 11.23 4.07 -13.15
CA ILE A 377 9.92 3.95 -13.79
C ILE A 377 9.94 2.95 -14.96
N LYS A 378 10.97 2.99 -15.81
CA LYS A 378 11.12 2.02 -16.90
C LYS A 378 11.23 0.59 -16.39
N LYS A 379 12.02 0.38 -15.35
CA LYS A 379 12.18 -0.93 -14.72
C LYS A 379 10.85 -1.42 -14.11
N LEU A 380 10.14 -0.56 -13.40
CA LEU A 380 8.82 -0.90 -12.85
C LEU A 380 7.81 -1.27 -13.94
N LEU A 381 7.78 -0.52 -15.03
CA LEU A 381 6.89 -0.79 -16.17
C LEU A 381 7.23 -2.12 -16.87
N GLU A 382 8.52 -2.44 -17.02
CA GLU A 382 8.98 -3.74 -17.54
C GLU A 382 8.39 -4.90 -16.73
N TYR A 383 8.55 -4.85 -15.41
CA TYR A 383 8.06 -5.89 -14.50
C TYR A 383 6.53 -5.91 -14.39
N LEU A 384 5.90 -4.74 -14.43
CA LEU A 384 4.43 -4.66 -14.43
C LEU A 384 3.82 -5.32 -15.67
N LYS A 385 4.44 -5.16 -16.85
CA LYS A 385 4.02 -5.87 -18.08
C LYS A 385 4.15 -7.39 -17.98
N MET A 386 5.08 -7.89 -17.16
CA MET A 386 5.21 -9.33 -16.88
C MET A 386 4.12 -9.81 -15.93
N ALA A 387 3.90 -9.06 -14.84
CA ALA A 387 2.90 -9.38 -13.82
C ALA A 387 1.46 -9.27 -14.34
N ALA A 388 1.22 -8.29 -15.18
CA ALA A 388 -0.10 -7.99 -15.74
C ALA A 388 0.04 -7.46 -17.17
N PRO A 389 0.10 -8.33 -18.19
CA PRO A 389 0.16 -7.89 -19.58
C PRO A 389 -1.04 -7.00 -19.94
N ALA A 390 -0.76 -5.73 -20.25
CA ALA A 390 -1.73 -4.73 -20.68
C ALA A 390 -1.03 -3.62 -21.50
N ASN A 391 -1.83 -2.77 -22.12
CA ASN A 391 -1.33 -1.56 -22.78
C ASN A 391 -1.24 -0.42 -21.78
N TYR A 392 -0.03 -0.10 -21.34
CA TYR A 392 0.22 0.97 -20.40
C TYR A 392 0.51 2.28 -21.09
N THR A 393 -0.21 3.32 -20.68
CA THR A 393 0.01 4.69 -21.19
C THR A 393 0.78 5.49 -20.13
N LEU A 394 1.99 5.91 -20.48
CA LEU A 394 2.77 6.83 -19.66
C LEU A 394 2.24 8.25 -19.82
N PRO A 395 2.26 9.07 -18.75
CA PRO A 395 1.93 10.48 -18.87
C PRO A 395 2.87 11.18 -19.87
N SER A 396 2.33 12.17 -20.55
CA SER A 396 3.09 13.08 -21.40
C SER A 396 2.63 14.50 -21.10
N ILE A 397 3.17 15.06 -20.01
CA ILE A 397 2.76 16.40 -19.51
C ILE A 397 3.24 17.51 -20.44
N GLY A 398 4.15 17.19 -21.35
CA GLY A 398 4.83 18.13 -22.24
C GLY A 398 6.24 18.45 -21.74
N SER A 399 7.20 18.57 -22.66
CA SER A 399 8.57 18.92 -22.31
C SER A 399 8.76 20.42 -22.46
N GLU A 400 8.90 21.10 -21.33
CA GLU A 400 9.49 22.45 -21.36
C GLU A 400 10.92 22.37 -21.88
N LYS A 401 11.32 23.40 -22.61
CA LYS A 401 12.73 23.60 -22.96
C LYS A 401 13.35 24.47 -21.87
N PHE A 402 14.32 23.94 -21.19
CA PHE A 402 15.06 24.68 -20.17
C PHE A 402 16.30 25.33 -20.76
N ALA A 403 16.50 26.60 -20.46
CA ALA A 403 17.61 27.39 -21.03
C ALA A 403 18.98 26.87 -20.59
N ASP A 404 19.06 26.23 -19.44
CA ASP A 404 20.28 25.69 -18.81
C ASP A 404 20.49 24.18 -19.07
N VAL A 405 19.64 23.54 -19.89
CA VAL A 405 19.80 22.15 -20.31
C VAL A 405 20.29 22.10 -21.76
N THR A 406 21.59 21.86 -21.93
CA THR A 406 22.19 21.74 -23.26
C THR A 406 21.82 20.40 -23.90
N LEU A 407 21.43 20.42 -25.18
CA LEU A 407 20.91 19.23 -25.90
C LEU A 407 21.88 18.03 -25.92
N ASN A 408 23.20 18.29 -25.85
CA ASN A 408 24.23 17.27 -25.86
C ASN A 408 24.68 16.82 -24.46
N ALA A 409 24.11 17.38 -23.42
CA ALA A 409 24.41 16.93 -22.05
C ALA A 409 23.90 15.51 -21.83
N TRP A 410 24.66 14.69 -21.09
CA TRP A 410 24.32 13.29 -20.81
C TRP A 410 22.94 13.14 -20.15
N TYR A 411 22.50 14.15 -19.42
CA TYR A 411 21.24 14.18 -18.68
C TYR A 411 20.06 14.76 -19.48
N ALA A 412 20.29 15.38 -20.64
CA ALA A 412 19.25 16.12 -21.36
C ALA A 412 18.00 15.27 -21.68
N SER A 413 18.20 14.04 -22.13
CA SER A 413 17.09 13.10 -22.39
C SER A 413 16.37 12.66 -21.12
N TYR A 414 17.09 12.48 -20.01
CA TYR A 414 16.52 12.08 -18.74
C TYR A 414 15.72 13.21 -18.11
N VAL A 415 16.22 14.46 -18.15
CA VAL A 415 15.48 15.64 -17.68
C VAL A 415 14.16 15.77 -18.43
N LYS A 416 14.22 15.71 -19.78
CA LYS A 416 13.02 15.76 -20.61
C LYS A 416 12.02 14.66 -20.23
N GLU A 417 12.48 13.43 -20.07
CA GLU A 417 11.62 12.29 -19.76
C GLU A 417 11.06 12.37 -18.34
N ALA A 418 11.88 12.73 -17.35
CA ALA A 418 11.43 12.88 -15.95
C ALA A 418 10.35 13.97 -15.81
N CYS A 419 10.48 15.07 -16.55
CA CYS A 419 9.45 16.12 -16.61
C CYS A 419 8.18 15.63 -17.31
N ASN A 420 8.31 14.92 -18.44
CA ASN A 420 7.16 14.34 -19.14
C ASN A 420 6.38 13.34 -18.26
N LEU A 421 7.08 12.58 -17.43
CA LEU A 421 6.49 11.64 -16.48
C LEU A 421 5.88 12.33 -15.24
N GLY A 422 6.07 13.63 -15.08
CA GLY A 422 5.63 14.37 -13.88
C GLY A 422 6.40 14.02 -12.62
N VAL A 423 7.58 13.41 -12.75
CA VAL A 423 8.45 13.04 -11.62
C VAL A 423 9.27 14.24 -11.15
N MET A 424 9.71 15.07 -12.10
CA MET A 424 10.46 16.30 -11.85
C MET A 424 9.79 17.48 -12.55
N GLU A 425 10.08 18.68 -12.04
CA GLU A 425 9.59 19.96 -12.59
C GLU A 425 10.75 20.94 -12.70
N GLY A 426 10.65 21.91 -13.61
CA GLY A 426 11.54 23.05 -13.69
C GLY A 426 11.31 24.04 -12.53
N ASN A 427 12.15 25.08 -12.45
CA ASN A 427 12.06 26.09 -11.39
C ASN A 427 10.94 27.13 -11.62
N GLY A 428 10.19 27.06 -12.72
CA GLY A 428 9.14 28.00 -13.07
C GLY A 428 9.64 29.28 -13.78
N ASP A 429 10.95 29.45 -13.87
CA ASP A 429 11.63 30.60 -14.54
C ASP A 429 12.24 30.24 -15.92
N GLY A 430 11.92 29.04 -16.43
CA GLY A 430 12.49 28.50 -17.67
C GLY A 430 13.84 27.81 -17.48
N THR A 431 14.25 27.55 -16.21
CA THR A 431 15.47 26.79 -15.89
C THR A 431 15.14 25.47 -15.19
N PHE A 432 16.06 24.51 -15.23
CA PHE A 432 15.98 23.23 -14.51
C PHE A 432 16.97 23.10 -13.37
N ALA A 433 18.09 23.80 -13.43
CA ALA A 433 19.24 23.72 -12.54
C ALA A 433 19.80 22.28 -12.40
N PRO A 434 20.27 21.65 -13.49
CA PRO A 434 20.65 20.22 -13.51
C PRO A 434 21.77 19.89 -12.52
N GLU A 435 22.71 20.79 -12.31
CA GLU A 435 23.86 20.60 -11.42
C GLU A 435 23.58 20.99 -9.95
N LYS A 436 22.37 21.50 -9.64
CA LYS A 436 21.99 21.82 -8.27
C LYS A 436 21.80 20.51 -7.50
N ASP A 437 22.38 20.44 -6.31
CA ASP A 437 22.16 19.38 -5.35
C ASP A 437 20.70 19.39 -4.86
N ILE A 438 20.13 18.21 -4.66
CA ILE A 438 18.81 18.06 -4.04
C ILE A 438 18.92 17.91 -2.53
N ILE A 439 17.94 18.44 -1.82
CA ILE A 439 17.76 18.29 -0.39
C ILE A 439 16.72 17.23 -0.07
N ARG A 440 16.65 16.79 1.19
CA ARG A 440 15.83 15.64 1.60
C ARG A 440 14.34 15.81 1.31
N CYS A 441 13.77 17.02 1.51
CA CYS A 441 12.35 17.22 1.18
C CYS A 441 12.07 17.19 -0.34
N GLU A 442 13.00 17.73 -1.17
CA GLU A 442 12.89 17.61 -2.62
C GLU A 442 12.97 16.14 -3.07
N GLY A 443 13.89 15.36 -2.46
CA GLY A 443 13.99 13.92 -2.69
C GLY A 443 12.71 13.16 -2.28
N ALA A 444 12.13 13.49 -1.14
CA ALA A 444 10.86 12.91 -0.68
C ALA A 444 9.73 13.18 -1.67
N ALA A 445 9.63 14.40 -2.21
CA ALA A 445 8.64 14.77 -3.20
C ALA A 445 8.83 14.01 -4.52
N ILE A 446 10.07 13.83 -4.99
CA ILE A 446 10.38 13.02 -6.18
C ILE A 446 9.91 11.59 -5.99
N PHE A 447 10.27 10.94 -4.87
CA PHE A 447 9.86 9.56 -4.59
C PHE A 447 8.34 9.42 -4.38
N HIS A 448 7.69 10.41 -3.78
CA HIS A 448 6.23 10.44 -3.70
C HIS A 448 5.57 10.45 -5.09
N ARG A 449 6.09 11.28 -6.02
CA ARG A 449 5.58 11.35 -7.40
C ARG A 449 5.82 10.06 -8.17
N ILE A 450 7.02 9.45 -8.03
CA ILE A 450 7.32 8.14 -8.63
C ILE A 450 6.36 7.07 -8.11
N PHE A 451 6.11 7.07 -6.81
CA PHE A 451 5.21 6.13 -6.17
C PHE A 451 3.78 6.27 -6.69
N LYS A 452 3.25 7.50 -6.76
CA LYS A 452 1.94 7.79 -7.36
C LYS A 452 1.84 7.38 -8.83
N LEU A 453 2.91 7.62 -9.61
CA LEU A 453 2.93 7.23 -11.02
C LEU A 453 2.87 5.71 -11.16
N ALA A 454 3.64 4.98 -10.36
CA ALA A 454 3.62 3.51 -10.34
C ALA A 454 2.23 2.98 -9.96
N GLU A 455 1.58 3.57 -8.96
CA GLU A 455 0.19 3.26 -8.62
C GLU A 455 -0.76 3.42 -9.80
N ASN A 456 -0.68 4.57 -10.48
CA ASN A 456 -1.54 4.86 -11.63
C ASN A 456 -1.30 3.89 -12.79
N LEU A 457 -0.05 3.47 -13.01
CA LEU A 457 0.29 2.47 -14.02
C LEU A 457 -0.29 1.10 -13.66
N MET A 458 -0.17 0.66 -12.41
CA MET A 458 -0.76 -0.60 -11.96
C MET A 458 -2.29 -0.60 -12.14
N MET A 459 -2.93 0.54 -11.96
CA MET A 459 -4.38 0.71 -12.18
C MET A 459 -4.81 0.58 -13.63
N GLN A 460 -3.93 0.79 -14.59
CA GLN A 460 -4.26 0.59 -16.02
C GLN A 460 -4.33 -0.89 -16.41
N ALA A 461 -3.86 -1.79 -15.54
CA ALA A 461 -3.93 -3.24 -15.74
C ALA A 461 -5.26 -3.86 -15.29
N VAL A 462 -6.12 -3.06 -14.69
CA VAL A 462 -7.44 -3.38 -14.18
C VAL A 462 -8.48 -3.03 -15.25
#